data_2c7848922151670db285b45f47cd6ecf
#
_entry.id   2c7848922151670db285b45f47cd6ecf
#
_cell.length_a   1.000
_cell.length_b   1.000
_cell.length_c   1.000
_cell.angle_alpha   90.00
_cell.angle_beta   90.00
_cell.angle_gamma   90.00
#
_symmetry.space_group_name_H-M   'P 1'
#
loop_
_entity.id
_entity.type
_entity.pdbx_description
1 polymer ?
#
loop_
_entity_poly.entity_id
_entity_poly.type
_entity_poly.pdbx_seq_one_letter_code
_entity_poly.pdbx_strand_id
1 'polypeptide(L)'
;YRITSNSWEGTGDGHALAYHAGAELIDMEFIQFHPTGMVWPPSVRGILVTEGVRGEGGILKNSEGKRFMFDDIPANYKEQTADNEEEGWRYVTGDKNARRPPELLTRDHVARCINREVKAGRGTPHGGVYLDIAWIKEKIKDAPEHIKRKLPSMYHQFMQLANLDITTTPM
;
A
#
# COMPACT_ATOMS: atom_id res chain seq x y z
N TYR A 1 16.38 -0.41 -11.33
CA TYR A 1 16.21 -1.42 -10.27
C TYR A 1 15.82 -2.78 -10.85
N ARG A 2 16.27 -3.86 -10.21
CA ARG A 2 16.03 -5.23 -10.71
C ARG A 2 14.56 -5.65 -10.66
N ILE A 3 13.81 -5.14 -9.70
CA ILE A 3 12.35 -5.35 -9.57
C ILE A 3 11.68 -4.00 -9.71
N THR A 4 10.87 -3.85 -10.75
CA THR A 4 10.11 -2.63 -11.03
C THR A 4 8.88 -2.97 -11.87
N SER A 5 7.81 -2.22 -11.70
CA SER A 5 6.63 -2.23 -12.57
C SER A 5 6.61 -1.05 -13.56
N ASN A 6 7.64 -0.21 -13.54
CA ASN A 6 7.78 0.85 -14.53
C ASN A 6 8.07 0.28 -15.93
N SER A 7 7.59 0.97 -16.95
CA SER A 7 7.95 0.65 -18.34
C SER A 7 9.45 0.78 -18.57
N TRP A 8 10.02 -0.16 -19.31
CA TRP A 8 11.43 -0.12 -19.75
C TRP A 8 11.72 1.04 -20.71
N GLU A 9 10.68 1.59 -21.32
CA GLU A 9 10.76 2.77 -22.20
C GLU A 9 10.87 4.08 -21.43
N GLY A 10 10.56 4.08 -20.13
CA GLY A 10 10.65 5.25 -19.26
C GLY A 10 12.07 5.56 -18.85
N THR A 11 12.81 6.30 -19.69
CA THR A 11 14.25 6.60 -19.52
C THR A 11 14.53 8.01 -19.01
N GLY A 12 13.55 8.70 -18.44
CA GLY A 12 13.69 10.05 -17.90
C GLY A 12 13.41 11.18 -18.92
N ASP A 13 12.74 10.85 -20.02
CA ASP A 13 12.44 11.82 -21.10
C ASP A 13 11.66 13.04 -20.58
N GLY A 14 10.71 12.82 -19.66
CA GLY A 14 9.96 13.91 -19.03
C GLY A 14 10.85 14.90 -18.27
N HIS A 15 11.86 14.41 -17.57
CA HIS A 15 12.85 15.25 -16.88
C HIS A 15 13.71 16.01 -17.88
N ALA A 16 14.15 15.35 -18.95
CA ALA A 16 14.93 15.96 -20.01
C ALA A 16 14.15 17.07 -20.72
N LEU A 17 12.89 16.82 -21.08
CA LEU A 17 12.01 17.82 -21.70
C LEU A 17 11.82 19.05 -20.80
N ALA A 18 11.56 18.83 -19.51
CA ALA A 18 11.40 19.92 -18.55
C ALA A 18 12.70 20.74 -18.42
N TYR A 19 13.84 20.07 -18.30
CA TYR A 19 15.15 20.71 -18.21
C TYR A 19 15.46 21.54 -19.47
N HIS A 20 15.23 21.01 -20.66
CA HIS A 20 15.43 21.74 -21.91
C HIS A 20 14.47 22.92 -22.07
N ALA A 21 13.29 22.86 -21.44
CA ALA A 21 12.36 23.98 -21.37
C ALA A 21 12.74 25.05 -20.33
N GLY A 22 13.85 24.88 -19.61
CA GLY A 22 14.35 25.81 -18.61
C GLY A 22 13.85 25.57 -17.18
N ALA A 23 13.24 24.41 -16.90
CA ALA A 23 12.85 24.06 -15.54
C ALA A 23 14.10 23.75 -14.68
N GLU A 24 14.08 24.19 -13.43
CA GLU A 24 15.08 23.80 -12.44
C GLU A 24 14.84 22.36 -11.96
N LEU A 25 15.92 21.63 -11.72
CA LEU A 25 15.88 20.28 -11.14
C LEU A 25 16.37 20.35 -9.69
N ILE A 26 15.60 19.73 -8.79
CA ILE A 26 15.90 19.68 -7.37
C ILE A 26 15.84 18.25 -6.85
N ASP A 27 16.72 17.90 -5.91
CA ASP A 27 16.70 16.63 -5.17
C ASP A 27 16.72 15.37 -6.08
N MET A 28 17.41 15.44 -7.22
CA MET A 28 17.45 14.37 -8.23
C MET A 28 18.12 13.08 -7.76
N GLU A 29 18.80 13.11 -6.62
CA GLU A 29 19.35 11.93 -5.95
C GLU A 29 18.31 11.10 -5.19
N PHE A 30 17.14 11.66 -4.88
CA PHE A 30 16.10 10.96 -4.15
C PHE A 30 15.25 10.06 -5.05
N ILE A 31 14.94 8.88 -4.55
CA ILE A 31 14.05 7.91 -5.20
C ILE A 31 12.93 7.54 -4.24
N GLN A 32 11.70 7.71 -4.70
CA GLN A 32 10.52 7.24 -3.95
C GLN A 32 10.20 5.80 -4.34
N PHE A 33 10.30 4.89 -3.38
CA PHE A 33 9.80 3.53 -3.53
C PHE A 33 8.31 3.47 -3.21
N HIS A 34 7.54 2.74 -4.03
CA HIS A 34 6.18 2.42 -3.69
C HIS A 34 6.17 1.36 -2.59
N PRO A 35 5.47 1.57 -1.46
CA PRO A 35 5.58 0.68 -0.28
C PRO A 35 4.93 -0.68 -0.49
N THR A 36 3.96 -0.80 -1.38
CA THR A 36 3.15 -2.00 -1.60
C THR A 36 3.38 -2.59 -3.00
N GLY A 37 4.59 -3.09 -3.23
CA GLY A 37 4.92 -3.96 -4.37
C GLY A 37 4.85 -5.43 -3.95
N MET A 38 4.27 -6.29 -4.80
CA MET A 38 4.16 -7.72 -4.52
C MET A 38 5.52 -8.40 -4.46
N VAL A 39 5.72 -9.25 -3.47
CA VAL A 39 6.93 -10.07 -3.31
C VAL A 39 6.66 -11.54 -3.63
N TRP A 40 5.41 -11.97 -3.55
CA TRP A 40 4.94 -13.33 -3.76
C TRP A 40 3.46 -13.35 -4.20
N PRO A 41 2.98 -14.33 -4.97
CA PRO A 41 3.73 -15.40 -5.65
C PRO A 41 4.58 -14.89 -6.83
N PRO A 42 5.46 -15.74 -7.41
CA PRO A 42 6.36 -15.34 -8.50
C PRO A 42 5.65 -14.71 -9.72
N SER A 43 4.44 -15.16 -10.02
CA SER A 43 3.62 -14.67 -11.15
C SER A 43 3.23 -13.19 -11.03
N VAL A 44 3.18 -12.65 -9.81
CA VAL A 44 2.81 -11.25 -9.54
C VAL A 44 3.93 -10.45 -8.88
N ARG A 45 5.12 -11.05 -8.75
CA ARG A 45 6.27 -10.38 -8.12
C ARG A 45 6.65 -9.10 -8.86
N GLY A 46 6.74 -8.00 -8.13
CA GLY A 46 7.03 -6.67 -8.66
C GLY A 46 5.80 -5.89 -9.12
N ILE A 47 4.62 -6.52 -9.18
CA ILE A 47 3.39 -5.80 -9.49
C ILE A 47 3.08 -4.83 -8.35
N LEU A 48 2.75 -3.60 -8.73
CA LEU A 48 2.36 -2.56 -7.80
C LEU A 48 0.92 -2.77 -7.34
N VAL A 49 0.73 -2.89 -6.03
CA VAL A 49 -0.60 -2.79 -5.42
C VAL A 49 -0.92 -1.33 -5.20
N THR A 50 -1.91 -0.82 -5.92
CA THR A 50 -2.28 0.60 -5.86
C THR A 50 -2.58 1.08 -4.45
N GLU A 51 -2.28 2.34 -4.18
CA GLU A 51 -2.64 3.02 -2.92
C GLU A 51 -4.15 2.97 -2.65
N GLY A 52 -4.97 2.88 -3.70
CA GLY A 52 -6.41 2.71 -3.59
C GLY A 52 -6.83 1.55 -2.71
N VAL A 53 -6.07 0.45 -2.65
CA VAL A 53 -6.36 -0.68 -1.74
C VAL A 53 -6.32 -0.22 -0.28
N ARG A 54 -5.30 0.57 0.10
CA ARG A 54 -5.22 1.15 1.45
C ARG A 54 -6.27 2.24 1.66
N GLY A 55 -6.59 3.00 0.61
CA GLY A 55 -7.65 4.02 0.62
C GLY A 55 -9.05 3.44 0.82
N GLU A 56 -9.32 2.24 0.31
CA GLU A 56 -10.58 1.51 0.53
C GLU A 56 -10.55 0.66 1.83
N GLY A 57 -9.55 0.88 2.69
CA GLY A 57 -9.48 0.27 4.02
C GLY A 57 -8.53 -0.92 4.15
N GLY A 58 -7.70 -1.21 3.15
CA GLY A 58 -6.68 -2.26 3.26
C GLY A 58 -5.67 -1.94 4.36
N ILE A 59 -5.40 -2.91 5.21
CA ILE A 59 -4.51 -2.81 6.38
C ILE A 59 -3.26 -3.66 6.21
N LEU A 60 -2.16 -3.23 6.85
CA LEU A 60 -0.88 -3.94 6.83
C LEU A 60 -0.74 -4.81 8.08
N LYS A 61 -0.55 -6.11 7.87
CA LYS A 61 -0.35 -7.11 8.93
C LYS A 61 1.00 -7.81 8.78
N ASN A 62 1.68 -8.05 9.88
CA ASN A 62 2.87 -8.89 9.92
C ASN A 62 2.51 -10.40 9.90
N SER A 63 3.51 -11.28 9.94
CA SER A 63 3.32 -12.74 9.95
C SER A 63 2.59 -13.27 11.18
N GLU A 64 2.55 -12.50 12.27
CA GLU A 64 1.81 -12.80 13.51
C GLU A 64 0.35 -12.33 13.45
N GLY A 65 -0.09 -11.74 12.32
CA GLY A 65 -1.42 -11.18 12.14
C GLY A 65 -1.62 -9.81 12.78
N LYS A 66 -0.57 -9.20 13.36
CA LYS A 66 -0.64 -7.89 13.98
C LYS A 66 -0.66 -6.78 12.95
N ARG A 67 -1.63 -5.85 13.05
CA ARG A 67 -1.66 -4.57 12.35
C ARG A 67 -0.65 -3.63 13.00
N PHE A 68 0.53 -3.49 12.42
CA PHE A 68 1.69 -2.85 13.05
C PHE A 68 1.79 -1.33 12.81
N MET A 69 1.03 -0.78 11.87
CA MET A 69 1.18 0.62 11.50
C MET A 69 0.83 1.62 12.62
N PHE A 70 -0.01 1.24 13.58
CA PHE A 70 -0.32 2.06 14.76
C PHE A 70 0.84 2.15 15.77
N ASP A 71 1.80 1.23 15.73
CA ASP A 71 2.92 1.23 16.68
C ASP A 71 3.95 2.33 16.41
N ASP A 72 3.93 2.93 15.21
CA ASP A 72 4.94 3.90 14.79
C ASP A 72 4.31 5.04 13.98
N ILE A 73 3.60 5.91 14.68
CA ILE A 73 3.05 7.12 14.10
C ILE A 73 4.01 8.27 14.47
N PRO A 74 4.69 8.89 13.48
CA PRO A 74 5.61 10.00 13.74
C PRO A 74 4.91 11.17 14.42
N ALA A 75 5.60 11.84 15.34
CA ALA A 75 5.03 12.94 16.14
C ALA A 75 4.41 14.05 15.28
N ASN A 76 5.04 14.38 14.15
CA ASN A 76 4.55 15.40 13.22
C ASN A 76 3.28 14.99 12.43
N TYR A 77 2.91 13.72 12.45
CA TYR A 77 1.68 13.21 11.81
C TYR A 77 0.60 12.79 12.80
N LYS A 78 0.90 12.79 14.10
CA LYS A 78 0.01 12.26 15.15
C LYS A 78 -1.35 12.95 15.15
N GLU A 79 -1.38 14.28 15.00
CA GLU A 79 -2.63 15.06 14.99
C GLU A 79 -3.52 14.77 13.76
N GLN A 80 -2.93 14.25 12.66
CA GLN A 80 -3.62 13.97 11.41
C GLN A 80 -3.92 12.48 11.21
N THR A 81 -3.50 11.64 12.16
CA THR A 81 -3.58 10.19 12.04
C THR A 81 -4.47 9.62 13.13
N ALA A 82 -5.34 8.68 12.76
CA ALA A 82 -6.25 7.99 13.66
C ALA A 82 -5.50 7.30 14.81
N ASP A 83 -6.06 7.36 16.01
CA ASP A 83 -5.50 6.69 17.19
C ASP A 83 -5.88 5.22 17.27
N ASN A 84 -6.91 4.79 16.54
CA ASN A 84 -7.42 3.43 16.56
C ASN A 84 -8.07 3.04 15.22
N GLU A 85 -8.36 1.75 15.11
CA GLU A 85 -8.93 1.15 13.92
C GLU A 85 -10.30 1.73 13.56
N GLU A 86 -11.16 1.98 14.56
CA GLU A 86 -12.52 2.46 14.33
C GLU A 86 -12.52 3.86 13.75
N GLU A 87 -11.68 4.75 14.25
CA GLU A 87 -11.52 6.09 13.67
C GLU A 87 -10.99 6.01 12.23
N GLY A 88 -9.96 5.19 11.99
CA GLY A 88 -9.43 4.98 10.65
C GLY A 88 -10.49 4.44 9.67
N TRP A 89 -11.38 3.57 10.14
CA TRP A 89 -12.49 3.05 9.33
C TRP A 89 -13.53 4.14 9.02
N ARG A 90 -13.87 4.97 9.99
CA ARG A 90 -14.77 6.13 9.77
C ARG A 90 -14.24 7.07 8.69
N TYR A 91 -12.92 7.32 8.68
CA TYR A 91 -12.28 8.10 7.61
C TYR A 91 -12.49 7.46 6.24
N VAL A 92 -12.24 6.15 6.12
CA VAL A 92 -12.43 5.39 4.87
C VAL A 92 -13.87 5.48 4.36
N THR A 93 -14.84 5.50 5.26
CA THR A 93 -16.27 5.62 4.93
C THR A 93 -16.73 7.05 4.69
N GLY A 94 -15.82 8.04 4.73
CA GLY A 94 -16.09 9.42 4.36
C GLY A 94 -16.48 10.37 5.50
N ASP A 95 -16.27 9.97 6.75
CA ASP A 95 -16.43 10.88 7.90
C ASP A 95 -15.33 11.96 7.87
N LYS A 96 -15.73 13.20 7.60
CA LYS A 96 -14.82 14.35 7.51
C LYS A 96 -14.16 14.75 8.83
N ASN A 97 -14.70 14.28 9.96
CA ASN A 97 -14.17 14.54 11.29
C ASN A 97 -13.22 13.45 11.79
N ALA A 98 -13.12 12.35 11.05
CA ALA A 98 -12.19 11.27 11.38
C ALA A 98 -10.82 11.54 10.76
N ARG A 99 -9.76 11.10 11.46
CA ARG A 99 -8.38 11.17 10.96
C ARG A 99 -8.04 9.94 10.13
N ARG A 100 -7.13 10.12 9.15
CA ARG A 100 -6.72 9.07 8.23
C ARG A 100 -6.05 7.89 8.96
N PRO A 101 -6.24 6.64 8.50
CA PRO A 101 -5.52 5.49 9.06
C PRO A 101 -4.01 5.58 8.76
N PRO A 102 -3.15 5.00 9.62
CA PRO A 102 -1.70 5.10 9.49
C PRO A 102 -1.15 4.43 8.20
N GLU A 103 -1.87 3.53 7.58
CA GLU A 103 -1.54 2.97 6.27
C GLU A 103 -1.53 4.02 5.13
N LEU A 104 -2.16 5.17 5.34
CA LEU A 104 -2.17 6.31 4.41
C LEU A 104 -1.14 7.40 4.79
N LEU A 105 -0.20 7.11 5.68
CA LEU A 105 0.97 7.95 5.91
C LEU A 105 1.88 7.99 4.67
N THR A 106 2.90 8.81 4.71
CA THR A 106 3.83 8.98 3.58
C THR A 106 4.46 7.66 3.15
N ARG A 107 4.66 7.47 1.85
CA ARG A 107 5.12 6.20 1.26
C ARG A 107 6.45 5.72 1.83
N ASP A 108 7.37 6.65 2.10
CA ASP A 108 8.66 6.36 2.74
C ASP A 108 8.50 5.85 4.16
N HIS A 109 7.58 6.43 4.93
CA HIS A 109 7.28 5.95 6.29
C HIS A 109 6.69 4.55 6.27
N VAL A 110 5.67 4.31 5.44
CA VAL A 110 5.07 2.98 5.28
C VAL A 110 6.13 1.95 4.87
N ALA A 111 7.01 2.28 3.90
CA ALA A 111 8.09 1.40 3.47
C ALA A 111 9.08 1.09 4.61
N ARG A 112 9.43 2.09 5.44
CA ARG A 112 10.29 1.88 6.61
C ARG A 112 9.65 0.97 7.66
N CYS A 113 8.34 1.12 7.92
CA CYS A 113 7.61 0.26 8.85
C CYS A 113 7.59 -1.19 8.35
N ILE A 114 7.29 -1.43 7.08
CA ILE A 114 7.35 -2.75 6.45
C ILE A 114 8.75 -3.37 6.59
N ASN A 115 9.79 -2.64 6.22
CA ASN A 115 11.17 -3.12 6.33
C ASN A 115 11.57 -3.43 7.77
N ARG A 116 11.07 -2.69 8.74
CA ARG A 116 11.32 -2.95 10.17
C ARG A 116 10.72 -4.28 10.59
N GLU A 117 9.47 -4.57 10.21
CA GLU A 117 8.83 -5.86 10.50
C GLU A 117 9.60 -7.02 9.87
N VAL A 118 9.98 -6.90 8.60
CA VAL A 118 10.77 -7.92 7.89
C VAL A 118 12.11 -8.15 8.56
N LYS A 119 12.86 -7.09 8.88
CA LYS A 119 14.18 -7.19 9.57
C LYS A 119 14.10 -7.74 10.99
N ALA A 120 12.97 -7.53 11.66
CA ALA A 120 12.71 -8.06 13.00
C ALA A 120 12.24 -9.54 12.98
N GLY A 121 12.22 -10.18 11.81
CA GLY A 121 11.78 -11.58 11.67
C GLY A 121 10.26 -11.78 11.71
N ARG A 122 9.48 -10.70 11.70
CA ARG A 122 8.01 -10.75 11.66
C ARG A 122 7.43 -10.54 10.25
N GLY A 123 8.28 -10.59 9.23
CA GLY A 123 7.86 -10.63 7.85
C GLY A 123 7.35 -12.01 7.42
N THR A 124 6.75 -12.08 6.23
CA THR A 124 6.40 -13.35 5.60
C THR A 124 7.68 -14.10 5.18
N PRO A 125 7.60 -15.42 4.92
CA PRO A 125 8.75 -16.19 4.41
C PRO A 125 9.33 -15.65 3.09
N HIS A 126 8.57 -14.82 2.39
CA HIS A 126 8.94 -14.25 1.09
C HIS A 126 9.53 -12.82 1.19
N GLY A 127 9.75 -12.32 2.41
CA GLY A 127 10.41 -11.03 2.65
C GLY A 127 9.50 -9.81 2.52
N GLY A 128 8.21 -9.97 2.78
CA GLY A 128 7.20 -8.91 2.81
C GLY A 128 6.32 -8.95 4.05
N VAL A 129 5.20 -8.26 3.97
CA VAL A 129 4.09 -8.29 4.94
C VAL A 129 2.79 -8.52 4.20
N TYR A 130 1.71 -8.79 4.90
CA TYR A 130 0.40 -8.93 4.28
C TYR A 130 -0.28 -7.56 4.11
N LEU A 131 -0.89 -7.34 2.95
CA LEU A 131 -1.87 -6.27 2.73
C LEU A 131 -3.24 -6.91 2.65
N ASP A 132 -4.07 -6.67 3.67
CA ASP A 132 -5.36 -7.32 3.86
C ASP A 132 -6.49 -6.31 3.63
N ILE A 133 -7.22 -6.46 2.53
CA ILE A 133 -8.47 -5.74 2.28
C ILE A 133 -9.70 -6.60 2.64
N ALA A 134 -9.55 -7.93 2.68
CA ALA A 134 -10.65 -8.84 2.98
C ALA A 134 -11.21 -8.68 4.41
N TRP A 135 -10.42 -8.11 5.31
CA TRP A 135 -10.83 -7.84 6.69
C TRP A 135 -12.06 -6.91 6.79
N ILE A 136 -12.33 -6.07 5.77
CA ILE A 136 -13.50 -5.17 5.78
C ILE A 136 -14.85 -5.90 5.83
N LYS A 137 -14.87 -7.21 5.61
CA LYS A 137 -16.04 -8.08 5.87
C LYS A 137 -16.54 -8.01 7.31
N GLU A 138 -15.68 -7.64 8.25
CA GLU A 138 -16.03 -7.41 9.65
C GLU A 138 -16.79 -6.09 9.86
N LYS A 139 -16.72 -5.18 8.89
CA LYS A 139 -17.31 -3.85 8.93
C LYS A 139 -18.54 -3.70 8.01
N ILE A 140 -18.56 -4.36 6.86
CA ILE A 140 -19.66 -4.28 5.89
C ILE A 140 -20.05 -5.67 5.36
N LYS A 141 -21.36 -5.89 5.19
CA LYS A 141 -21.92 -7.21 4.81
C LYS A 141 -21.61 -7.62 3.38
N ASP A 142 -21.52 -6.63 2.46
CA ASP A 142 -21.29 -6.83 1.03
C ASP A 142 -19.83 -6.55 0.63
N ALA A 143 -18.90 -6.82 1.53
CA ALA A 143 -17.47 -6.55 1.34
C ALA A 143 -16.90 -7.11 0.02
N PRO A 144 -17.17 -8.36 -0.40
CA PRO A 144 -16.66 -8.87 -1.67
C PRO A 144 -17.12 -8.05 -2.88
N GLU A 145 -18.39 -7.70 -2.94
CA GLU A 145 -18.96 -6.89 -4.02
C GLU A 145 -18.43 -5.46 -3.99
N HIS A 146 -18.26 -4.90 -2.79
CA HIS A 146 -17.65 -3.59 -2.60
C HIS A 146 -16.21 -3.57 -3.14
N ILE A 147 -15.39 -4.54 -2.76
CA ILE A 147 -14.00 -4.66 -3.22
C ILE A 147 -13.94 -4.79 -4.75
N LYS A 148 -14.74 -5.68 -5.34
CA LYS A 148 -14.79 -5.86 -6.80
C LYS A 148 -15.17 -4.59 -7.54
N ARG A 149 -16.14 -3.85 -7.01
CA ARG A 149 -16.61 -2.59 -7.60
C ARG A 149 -15.59 -1.46 -7.47
N LYS A 150 -14.92 -1.35 -6.32
CA LYS A 150 -13.97 -0.26 -6.03
C LYS A 150 -12.57 -0.52 -6.58
N LEU A 151 -12.18 -1.77 -6.65
CA LEU A 151 -10.84 -2.20 -7.03
C LEU A 151 -10.87 -3.24 -8.18
N PRO A 152 -11.63 -3.00 -9.27
CA PRO A 152 -11.84 -4.01 -10.30
C PRO A 152 -10.54 -4.48 -10.96
N SER A 153 -9.64 -3.55 -11.25
CA SER A 153 -8.35 -3.88 -11.87
C SER A 153 -7.49 -4.76 -10.97
N MET A 154 -7.43 -4.48 -9.68
CA MET A 154 -6.68 -5.30 -8.71
C MET A 154 -7.31 -6.68 -8.58
N TYR A 155 -8.62 -6.76 -8.42
CA TYR A 155 -9.34 -8.03 -8.32
C TYR A 155 -9.06 -8.92 -9.55
N HIS A 156 -9.30 -8.40 -10.75
CA HIS A 156 -9.09 -9.18 -11.99
C HIS A 156 -7.64 -9.56 -12.19
N GLN A 157 -6.69 -8.66 -11.96
CA GLN A 157 -5.27 -8.91 -12.11
C GLN A 157 -4.78 -10.04 -11.21
N PHE A 158 -5.14 -10.02 -9.92
CA PHE A 158 -4.71 -11.05 -8.97
C PHE A 158 -5.41 -12.38 -9.20
N MET A 159 -6.69 -12.36 -9.57
CA MET A 159 -7.38 -13.60 -9.97
C MET A 159 -6.73 -14.25 -11.20
N GLN A 160 -6.44 -13.47 -12.24
CA GLN A 160 -5.89 -14.00 -13.50
C GLN A 160 -4.44 -14.48 -13.35
N LEU A 161 -3.59 -13.72 -12.65
CA LEU A 161 -2.15 -13.98 -12.61
C LEU A 161 -1.71 -14.88 -11.46
N ALA A 162 -2.47 -14.93 -10.38
CA ALA A 162 -2.08 -15.65 -9.17
C ALA A 162 -3.18 -16.57 -8.60
N ASN A 163 -4.36 -16.59 -9.22
CA ASN A 163 -5.55 -17.24 -8.65
C ASN A 163 -5.80 -16.81 -7.20
N LEU A 164 -5.54 -15.53 -6.92
CA LEU A 164 -5.68 -14.93 -5.59
C LEU A 164 -6.95 -14.09 -5.53
N ASP A 165 -7.90 -14.52 -4.73
CA ASP A 165 -9.11 -13.74 -4.45
C ASP A 165 -8.86 -12.77 -3.30
N ILE A 166 -8.61 -11.51 -3.62
CA ILE A 166 -8.36 -10.43 -2.65
C ILE A 166 -9.57 -10.10 -1.76
N THR A 167 -10.75 -10.61 -2.09
CA THR A 167 -11.96 -10.44 -1.26
C THR A 167 -12.00 -11.39 -0.07
N THR A 168 -11.18 -12.43 -0.09
CA THR A 168 -11.15 -13.48 0.93
C THR A 168 -9.77 -13.71 1.54
N THR A 169 -8.72 -13.37 0.80
CA THR A 169 -7.33 -13.69 1.15
C THR A 169 -6.46 -12.42 1.10
N PRO A 170 -5.61 -12.18 2.10
CA PRO A 170 -4.61 -11.11 2.06
C PRO A 170 -3.62 -11.27 0.91
N MET A 171 -3.17 -10.13 0.39
CA MET A 171 -2.10 -10.05 -0.61
C MET A 171 -0.72 -10.06 0.06
#